data_91747bdfe9025885a699396042518ff0
#
_entry.id   91747bdfe9025885a699396042518ff0
#
_cell.length_a   1.000
_cell.length_b   1.000
_cell.length_c   1.000
_cell.angle_alpha   90.00
_cell.angle_beta   90.00
_cell.angle_gamma   90.00
#
_symmetry.space_group_name_H-M   'P 1'
#
loop_
_entity.id
_entity.type
_entity.pdbx_description
1 polymer ?
#
loop_
_entity_poly.entity_id
_entity_poly.type
_entity_poly.pdbx_seq_one_letter_code
_entity_poly.pdbx_strand_id
1 'polypeptide(L)'
;MQKLELTWIGKEKQLHVEPRILLHDPSKDYGDPDSQNMLIHGDNLLALKALEQNFAGRVKCIYIDPPYNTGSAFEQYDDNLEHSIWLNLMNARI
;
A
#
# COMPACT_ATOMS: atom_id res chain seq x y z
N MET A 1 27.98 -12.26 -13.74
CA MET A 1 26.83 -12.74 -12.96
C MET A 1 25.55 -12.30 -13.64
N GLN A 2 24.68 -13.25 -13.93
CA GLN A 2 23.37 -12.93 -14.48
C GLN A 2 22.43 -12.53 -13.36
N LYS A 3 21.69 -11.46 -13.59
CA LYS A 3 20.72 -10.95 -12.65
C LYS A 3 19.31 -11.13 -13.19
N LEU A 4 18.46 -11.77 -12.42
CA LEU A 4 17.05 -11.91 -12.78
C LEU A 4 16.27 -10.74 -12.18
N GLU A 5 15.43 -10.14 -12.99
CA GLU A 5 14.62 -9.00 -12.57
C GLU A 5 13.21 -9.14 -13.11
N LEU A 6 12.24 -9.00 -12.23
CA LEU A 6 10.84 -8.91 -12.61
C LEU A 6 10.55 -7.50 -13.11
N THR A 7 10.03 -7.40 -14.32
CA THR A 7 9.68 -6.11 -14.90
C THR A 7 8.26 -6.15 -15.48
N TRP A 8 7.63 -4.99 -15.56
CA TRP A 8 6.27 -4.83 -16.07
C TRP A 8 6.05 -3.41 -16.55
N ILE A 9 4.94 -3.18 -17.26
CA ILE A 9 4.59 -1.84 -17.74
C ILE A 9 4.34 -0.91 -16.56
N GLY A 10 5.08 0.19 -16.49
CA GLY A 10 4.92 1.21 -15.45
C GLY A 10 5.83 1.02 -14.24
N LYS A 11 6.67 -0.02 -14.22
CA LYS A 11 7.57 -0.28 -13.07
C LYS A 11 8.47 0.91 -12.75
N GLU A 12 8.99 1.55 -13.77
CA GLU A 12 9.93 2.67 -13.60
C GLU A 12 9.24 4.01 -13.34
N LYS A 13 7.91 4.03 -13.38
CA LYS A 13 7.15 5.25 -13.13
C LYS A 13 7.14 5.55 -11.64
N GLN A 14 7.70 6.69 -11.25
CA GLN A 14 7.66 7.12 -9.86
C GLN A 14 6.32 7.75 -9.55
N LEU A 15 5.68 7.23 -8.50
CA LEU A 15 4.48 7.84 -7.95
C LEU A 15 4.88 8.95 -6.98
N HIS A 16 4.37 10.15 -7.26
CA HIS A 16 4.53 11.26 -6.34
C HIS A 16 3.33 11.29 -5.40
N VAL A 17 3.57 10.95 -4.14
CA VAL A 17 2.53 10.94 -3.12
C VAL A 17 2.76 12.12 -2.19
N GLU A 18 1.77 13.01 -2.09
CA GLU A 18 1.85 14.13 -1.18
C GLU A 18 1.84 13.67 0.27
N PRO A 19 2.65 14.30 1.15
CA PRO A 19 2.61 13.97 2.56
C PRO A 19 1.23 14.21 3.16
N ARG A 20 0.81 13.29 4.01
CA ARG A 20 -0.46 13.38 4.75
C ARG A 20 -0.19 13.17 6.23
N ILE A 21 -1.09 13.62 7.05
CA ILE A 21 -1.02 13.38 8.49
C ILE A 21 -2.18 12.51 8.91
N LEU A 22 -1.95 11.72 9.96
CA LEU A 22 -3.01 10.94 10.58
C LEU A 22 -3.72 11.81 11.60
N LEU A 23 -5.05 11.82 11.54
CA LEU A 23 -5.87 12.53 12.52
C LEU A 23 -6.51 11.52 13.46
N HIS A 24 -6.28 11.71 14.76
CA HIS A 24 -6.87 10.84 15.77
C HIS A 24 -8.35 11.17 15.95
N ASP A 25 -9.19 10.15 15.90
CA ASP A 25 -10.62 10.26 16.18
C ASP A 25 -10.94 9.52 17.48
N PRO A 26 -10.94 10.20 18.62
CA PRO A 26 -11.16 9.55 19.92
C PRO A 26 -12.51 8.84 20.02
N SER A 27 -13.51 9.26 19.24
CA SER A 27 -14.82 8.62 19.27
C SER A 27 -14.80 7.18 18.76
N LYS A 28 -13.73 6.79 18.07
CA LYS A 28 -13.56 5.44 17.53
C LYS A 28 -12.61 4.59 18.36
N ASP A 29 -12.02 5.14 19.41
CA ASP A 29 -11.10 4.39 20.25
C ASP A 29 -11.81 3.28 21.00
N TYR A 30 -11.09 2.17 21.17
CA TYR A 30 -11.61 1.00 21.86
C TYR A 30 -10.47 0.29 22.57
N GLY A 31 -10.72 -0.13 23.80
CA GLY A 31 -9.77 -0.93 24.57
C GLY A 31 -8.82 -0.12 25.42
N ASP A 32 -7.62 -0.64 25.62
CA ASP A 32 -6.61 -0.04 26.49
C ASP A 32 -6.10 1.28 25.91
N PRO A 33 -6.26 2.41 26.63
CA PRO A 33 -5.80 3.71 26.14
C PRO A 33 -4.27 3.79 25.96
N ASP A 34 -3.51 2.92 26.61
CA ASP A 34 -2.06 2.91 26.50
C ASP A 34 -1.58 2.06 25.32
N SER A 35 -2.48 1.38 24.61
CA SER A 35 -2.14 0.60 23.45
C SER A 35 -1.66 1.50 22.32
N GLN A 36 -0.62 1.06 21.60
CA GLN A 36 -0.11 1.75 20.41
C GLN A 36 -0.63 1.15 19.12
N ASN A 37 -1.57 0.21 19.22
CA ASN A 37 -2.21 -0.36 18.05
C ASN A 37 -3.10 0.70 17.39
N MET A 38 -3.13 0.70 16.05
CA MET A 38 -3.88 1.69 15.28
C MET A 38 -4.72 1.01 14.22
N LEU A 39 -5.94 1.51 14.05
CA LEU A 39 -6.74 1.25 12.88
C LEU A 39 -6.79 2.54 12.07
N ILE A 40 -6.31 2.50 10.85
CA ILE A 40 -6.22 3.68 10.00
C ILE A 40 -7.24 3.55 8.88
N HIS A 41 -8.13 4.51 8.80
CA HIS A 41 -9.18 4.55 7.79
C HIS A 41 -8.81 5.56 6.70
N GLY A 42 -8.76 5.12 5.47
CA GLY A 42 -8.42 5.98 4.34
C GLY A 42 -7.78 5.19 3.20
N ASP A 43 -7.28 5.90 2.20
CA ASP A 43 -6.50 5.29 1.14
C ASP A 43 -5.18 4.79 1.73
N ASN A 44 -4.91 3.50 1.56
CA ASN A 44 -3.74 2.89 2.18
C ASN A 44 -2.41 3.44 1.67
N LEU A 45 -2.33 3.91 0.42
CA LEU A 45 -1.11 4.51 -0.09
C LEU A 45 -0.79 5.81 0.63
N LEU A 46 -1.80 6.65 0.86
CA LEU A 46 -1.66 7.89 1.61
C LEU A 46 -1.36 7.61 3.10
N ALA A 47 -2.01 6.59 3.65
CA ALA A 47 -1.78 6.18 5.04
C ALA A 47 -0.34 5.69 5.24
N LEU A 48 0.17 4.88 4.32
CA LEU A 48 1.55 4.39 4.37
C LEU A 48 2.55 5.55 4.27
N LYS A 49 2.27 6.52 3.43
CA LYS A 49 3.12 7.71 3.33
C LYS A 49 3.15 8.48 4.65
N ALA A 50 2.01 8.60 5.31
CA ALA A 50 1.92 9.27 6.61
C ALA A 50 2.70 8.52 7.70
N LEU A 51 2.74 7.18 7.63
CA LEU A 51 3.44 6.34 8.60
C LEU A 51 4.95 6.28 8.38
N GLU A 52 5.41 6.57 7.18
CA GLU A 52 6.81 6.41 6.80
C GLU A 52 7.77 7.09 7.77
N GLN A 53 7.42 8.29 8.21
CA GLN A 53 8.25 9.11 9.07
C GLN A 53 8.60 8.44 10.40
N ASN A 54 7.63 7.72 10.98
CA ASN A 54 7.79 7.11 12.30
C ASN A 54 8.10 5.61 12.26
N PHE A 55 7.80 4.94 11.16
CA PHE A 55 7.84 3.48 11.11
C PHE A 55 8.76 2.92 10.02
N ALA A 56 9.35 3.75 9.16
CA ALA A 56 10.29 3.25 8.16
C ALA A 56 11.43 2.48 8.83
N GLY A 57 11.71 1.29 8.32
CA GLY A 57 12.76 0.42 8.87
C GLY A 57 12.40 -0.28 10.18
N ARG A 58 11.19 -0.11 10.70
CA ARG A 58 10.78 -0.66 11.99
C ARG A 58 9.74 -1.76 11.91
N VAL A 59 9.23 -2.04 10.71
CA VAL A 59 8.21 -3.06 10.51
C VAL A 59 8.87 -4.43 10.49
N LYS A 60 8.41 -5.35 11.33
CA LYS A 60 8.93 -6.70 11.42
C LYS A 60 8.12 -7.72 10.64
N CYS A 61 6.83 -7.48 10.49
CA CYS A 61 5.94 -8.42 9.84
C CYS A 61 4.86 -7.65 9.08
N ILE A 62 4.59 -8.08 7.86
CA ILE A 62 3.52 -7.52 7.03
C ILE A 62 2.54 -8.64 6.70
N TYR A 63 1.29 -8.49 7.12
CA TYR A 63 0.21 -9.39 6.76
C TYR A 63 -0.75 -8.63 5.85
N ILE A 64 -0.95 -9.14 4.64
CA ILE A 64 -1.79 -8.46 3.65
C ILE A 64 -2.74 -9.43 2.97
N ASP A 65 -3.86 -8.91 2.54
CA ASP A 65 -4.85 -9.63 1.72
C ASP A 65 -5.16 -8.73 0.51
N PRO A 66 -4.27 -8.72 -0.49
CA PRO A 66 -4.44 -7.83 -1.64
C PRO A 66 -5.51 -8.35 -2.59
N PRO A 67 -6.02 -7.50 -3.48
CA PRO A 67 -6.89 -7.97 -4.54
C PRO A 67 -6.07 -8.87 -5.49
N TYR A 68 -6.45 -10.14 -5.55
CA TYR A 68 -5.78 -11.10 -6.43
C TYR A 68 -6.24 -11.01 -7.87
N ASN A 69 -7.39 -10.38 -8.09
CA ASN A 69 -7.99 -10.24 -9.39
C ASN A 69 -8.41 -8.80 -9.60
N THR A 70 -7.70 -8.08 -10.47
CA THR A 70 -8.00 -6.69 -10.80
C THR A 70 -9.23 -6.56 -11.71
N GLY A 71 -9.70 -7.64 -12.31
CA GLY A 71 -10.89 -7.64 -13.16
C GLY A 71 -12.14 -7.17 -12.47
N SER A 72 -12.24 -7.34 -11.14
CA SER A 72 -13.37 -6.83 -10.37
C SER A 72 -13.24 -5.38 -9.99
N ALA A 73 -12.01 -4.85 -9.94
CA ALA A 73 -11.70 -3.47 -9.57
C ALA A 73 -11.47 -2.56 -10.78
N PHE A 74 -11.06 -3.14 -11.89
CA PHE A 74 -10.74 -2.41 -13.12
C PHE A 74 -11.44 -3.08 -14.30
N GLU A 75 -12.12 -2.29 -15.11
CA GLU A 75 -12.85 -2.83 -16.26
C GLU A 75 -11.92 -3.23 -17.40
N GLN A 76 -12.18 -4.34 -17.99
CA GLN A 76 -11.79 -4.85 -19.32
C GLN A 76 -10.42 -4.43 -19.85
N TYR A 77 -9.35 -5.03 -19.30
CA TYR A 77 -8.03 -4.96 -19.90
C TYR A 77 -7.61 -6.34 -20.39
N ASP A 78 -6.68 -6.39 -21.33
CA ASP A 78 -6.06 -7.66 -21.68
C ASP A 78 -5.23 -8.19 -20.47
N ASP A 79 -4.92 -9.48 -20.48
CA ASP A 79 -4.27 -10.14 -19.35
C ASP A 79 -2.93 -9.49 -18.95
N ASN A 80 -2.13 -9.07 -19.95
CA ASN A 80 -0.82 -8.47 -19.68
C ASN A 80 -0.97 -7.12 -18.99
N LEU A 81 -1.91 -6.31 -19.45
CA LEU A 81 -2.17 -5.01 -18.86
C LEU A 81 -2.77 -5.15 -17.47
N GLU A 82 -3.64 -6.14 -17.27
CA GLU A 82 -4.23 -6.42 -15.97
C GLU A 82 -3.15 -6.79 -14.95
N HIS A 83 -2.22 -7.66 -15.31
CA HIS A 83 -1.10 -8.02 -14.43
C HIS A 83 -0.22 -6.82 -14.12
N SER A 84 0.04 -5.95 -15.10
CA SER A 84 0.82 -4.73 -14.87
C SER A 84 0.12 -3.78 -13.92
N ILE A 85 -1.19 -3.64 -14.02
CA ILE A 85 -1.98 -2.82 -13.10
C ILE A 85 -1.86 -3.36 -11.68
N TRP A 86 -2.00 -4.67 -11.51
CA TRP A 86 -1.86 -5.32 -10.19
C TRP A 86 -0.46 -5.11 -9.61
N LEU A 87 0.57 -5.33 -10.43
CA LEU A 87 1.96 -5.17 -9.99
C LEU A 87 2.26 -3.71 -9.59
N ASN A 88 1.76 -2.76 -10.36
CA ASN A 88 1.92 -1.34 -10.01
C ASN A 88 1.22 -1.00 -8.71
N LEU A 89 0.01 -1.53 -8.50
CA LEU A 89 -0.74 -1.32 -7.28
C LEU A 89 0.03 -1.82 -6.07
N MET A 90 0.57 -3.04 -6.16
CA MET A 90 1.29 -3.67 -5.07
C MET A 90 2.66 -3.03 -4.83
N ASN A 91 3.39 -2.75 -5.91
CA ASN A 91 4.73 -2.17 -5.80
C ASN A 91 4.72 -0.82 -5.08
N ALA A 92 3.70 -0.01 -5.32
CA ALA A 92 3.59 1.30 -4.68
C ALA A 92 3.34 1.19 -3.16
N ARG A 93 2.78 0.06 -2.70
CA ARG A 93 2.34 -0.10 -1.30
C ARG A 93 3.28 -0.94 -0.45
N ILE A 94 4.15 -1.70 -1.07
CA ILE A 94 5.14 -2.50 -0.37
C ILE A 94 6.48 -1.76 -0.32
#